data_d4e56f2f4109a73f96cbeb6519fe531c
#
_entry.id   d4e56f2f4109a73f96cbeb6519fe531c
#
_cell.length_a   1.000
_cell.length_b   1.000
_cell.length_c   1.000
_cell.angle_alpha   90.00
_cell.angle_beta   90.00
_cell.angle_gamma   90.00
#
_symmetry.space_group_name_H-M   'P 1'
#
loop_
_entity.id
_entity.type
_entity.pdbx_description
1 polymer ?
#
loop_
_entity_poly.entity_id
_entity_poly.type
_entity_poly.pdbx_seq_one_letter_code
_entity_poly.pdbx_strand_id
1 'polypeptide(L)'
;SALVLKALSYKKSGAVLAAATTSLPETIGEERNWDYRFCWIRDASMVIKVVSKLGHKNMANRYLNFIIDLIPDKDEKLQIMYGINKEKTLTEYSLDHLSGYQNSKPVRVGNAAYKQKQNDSLFFSLQIL
;
A
#
# COMPACT_ATOMS: atom_id res chain seq x y z
N SER A 1 12.52 1.00 11.62
CA SER A 1 12.38 0.33 12.91
C SER A 1 11.05 -0.41 13.00
N ALA A 2 10.96 -1.44 13.85
CA ALA A 2 9.74 -2.26 14.02
C ALA A 2 8.52 -1.42 14.47
N LEU A 3 8.73 -0.32 15.20
CA LEU A 3 7.66 0.59 15.63
C LEU A 3 6.98 1.27 14.43
N VAL A 4 7.75 1.71 13.44
CA VAL A 4 7.20 2.34 12.23
C VAL A 4 6.35 1.33 11.44
N LEU A 5 6.87 0.11 11.23
CA LEU A 5 6.13 -0.95 10.54
C LEU A 5 4.83 -1.29 11.25
N LYS A 6 4.85 -1.34 12.59
CA LYS A 6 3.66 -1.56 13.40
C LYS A 6 2.67 -0.38 13.30
N ALA A 7 3.15 0.86 13.26
CA ALA A 7 2.31 2.05 13.13
C ALA A 7 1.60 2.12 11.77
N LEU A 8 2.24 1.62 10.71
CA LEU A 8 1.66 1.55 9.35
C LEU A 8 0.67 0.38 9.16
N SER A 9 0.56 -0.53 10.14
CA SER A 9 -0.39 -1.64 10.10
C SER A 9 -1.77 -1.22 10.60
N TYR A 10 -2.78 -1.32 9.75
CA TYR A 10 -4.16 -1.02 10.11
C TYR A 10 -4.82 -2.20 10.83
N LYS A 11 -5.03 -2.05 12.12
CA LYS A 11 -5.46 -3.15 13.01
C LYS A 11 -6.80 -3.79 12.61
N LYS A 12 -7.75 -3.01 12.06
CA LYS A 12 -9.09 -3.50 11.74
C LYS A 12 -9.10 -4.43 10.52
N SER A 13 -8.40 -4.06 9.44
CA SER A 13 -8.39 -4.87 8.22
C SER A 13 -7.17 -5.79 8.09
N GLY A 14 -6.05 -5.43 8.74
CA GLY A 14 -4.76 -6.10 8.57
C GLY A 14 -3.90 -5.51 7.45
N ALA A 15 -4.40 -4.53 6.70
CA ALA A 15 -3.62 -3.85 5.67
C ALA A 15 -2.36 -3.19 6.25
N VAL A 16 -1.29 -3.13 5.46
CA VAL A 16 -0.06 -2.41 5.81
C VAL A 16 0.17 -1.33 4.76
N LEU A 17 0.15 -0.08 5.19
CA LEU A 17 0.36 1.07 4.32
C LEU A 17 1.82 1.19 3.90
N ALA A 18 2.07 1.63 2.67
CA ALA A 18 3.41 1.97 2.22
C ALA A 18 3.94 3.21 2.95
N ALA A 19 3.10 4.22 3.14
CA ALA A 19 3.36 5.38 3.99
C ALA A 19 2.04 5.97 4.52
N ALA A 20 2.13 6.78 5.57
CA ALA A 20 0.97 7.52 6.11
C ALA A 20 0.76 8.89 5.43
N THR A 21 1.47 9.17 4.35
CA THR A 21 1.54 10.47 3.70
C THR A 21 1.17 10.40 2.23
N THR A 22 0.71 11.53 1.69
CA THR A 22 0.57 11.74 0.25
C THR A 22 1.41 12.91 -0.21
N SER A 23 1.85 12.86 -1.46
CA SER A 23 2.40 13.99 -2.21
C SER A 23 3.63 14.66 -1.62
N LEU A 24 4.38 13.94 -0.81
CA LEU A 24 5.75 14.36 -0.48
C LEU A 24 6.64 14.16 -1.71
N PRO A 25 7.37 15.18 -2.17
CA PRO A 25 8.16 15.09 -3.39
C PRO A 25 9.39 14.20 -3.23
N GLU A 26 9.71 13.41 -4.25
CA GLU A 26 11.00 12.72 -4.33
C GLU A 26 12.14 13.73 -4.45
N THR A 27 11.90 14.81 -5.20
CA THR A 27 12.78 15.97 -5.32
C THR A 27 11.94 17.23 -5.15
N ILE A 28 12.38 18.17 -4.31
CA ILE A 28 11.66 19.43 -4.07
C ILE A 28 11.49 20.21 -5.37
N GLY A 29 10.26 20.65 -5.65
CA GLY A 29 9.90 21.38 -6.85
C GLY A 29 9.54 20.52 -8.07
N GLU A 30 9.70 19.19 -8.00
CA GLU A 30 9.36 18.26 -9.07
C GLU A 30 7.97 17.63 -8.91
N GLU A 31 7.55 16.87 -9.94
CA GLU A 31 6.18 16.35 -10.07
C GLU A 31 5.98 14.94 -9.51
N ARG A 32 7.04 14.26 -9.04
CA ARG A 32 6.96 12.90 -8.50
C ARG A 32 6.49 12.89 -7.05
N ASN A 33 5.20 13.21 -6.87
CA ASN A 33 4.54 13.42 -5.59
C ASN A 33 3.36 12.46 -5.50
N TRP A 34 3.63 11.21 -5.06
CA TRP A 34 2.65 10.14 -5.11
C TRP A 34 1.86 10.00 -3.81
N ASP A 35 0.66 9.44 -3.91
CA ASP A 35 -0.10 9.02 -2.75
C ASP A 35 0.32 7.59 -2.35
N TYR A 36 0.97 7.45 -1.20
CA TYR A 36 1.45 6.18 -0.67
C TYR A 36 0.57 5.60 0.45
N ARG A 37 -0.61 6.18 0.70
CA ARG A 37 -1.52 5.74 1.78
C ARG A 37 -2.31 4.48 1.44
N PHE A 38 -1.74 3.60 0.63
CA PHE A 38 -2.34 2.35 0.17
C PHE A 38 -1.48 1.14 0.56
N CYS A 39 -2.08 -0.03 0.49
CA CYS A 39 -1.42 -1.30 0.75
C CYS A 39 -0.95 -1.91 -0.58
N TRP A 40 0.35 -1.81 -0.88
CA TRP A 40 0.98 -2.59 -1.93
C TRP A 40 1.22 -4.01 -1.45
N ILE A 41 0.70 -4.98 -2.17
CA ILE A 41 0.77 -6.40 -1.77
C ILE A 41 2.23 -6.86 -1.64
N ARG A 42 3.10 -6.51 -2.58
CA ARG A 42 4.53 -6.82 -2.54
C ARG A 42 5.19 -6.28 -1.28
N ASP A 43 5.06 -4.98 -1.05
CA ASP A 43 5.77 -4.29 0.04
C ASP A 43 5.28 -4.75 1.41
N ALA A 44 3.95 -4.85 1.56
CA ALA A 44 3.32 -5.37 2.77
C ALA A 44 3.76 -6.82 3.06
N SER A 45 3.88 -7.66 2.04
CA SER A 45 4.35 -9.05 2.17
C SER A 45 5.78 -9.11 2.73
N MET A 46 6.67 -8.24 2.26
CA MET A 46 8.03 -8.15 2.80
C MET A 46 8.04 -7.69 4.25
N VAL A 47 7.24 -6.68 4.59
CA VAL A 47 7.08 -6.19 5.97
C VAL A 47 6.59 -7.30 6.89
N ILE A 48 5.56 -8.04 6.49
CA ILE A 48 4.97 -9.12 7.28
C ILE A 48 5.96 -10.25 7.52
N LYS A 49 6.76 -10.61 6.52
CA LYS A 49 7.84 -11.61 6.67
C LYS A 49 8.85 -11.20 7.75
N VAL A 50 9.22 -9.93 7.79
CA VAL A 50 10.15 -9.39 8.80
C VAL A 50 9.51 -9.35 10.19
N VAL A 51 8.31 -8.78 10.33
CA VAL A 51 7.66 -8.64 11.64
C VAL A 51 7.25 -9.98 12.23
N SER A 52 6.92 -10.97 11.40
CA SER A 52 6.65 -12.34 11.84
C SER A 52 7.89 -12.98 12.45
N LYS A 53 9.07 -12.79 11.83
CA LYS A 53 10.35 -13.26 12.40
C LYS A 53 10.71 -12.58 13.71
N LEU A 54 10.26 -11.34 13.91
CA LEU A 54 10.40 -10.60 15.16
C LEU A 54 9.38 -10.99 16.24
N GLY A 55 8.53 -12.01 15.99
CA GLY A 55 7.55 -12.52 16.94
C GLY A 55 6.17 -11.86 16.90
N HIS A 56 5.92 -10.91 15.99
CA HIS A 56 4.63 -10.22 15.86
C HIS A 56 3.59 -11.06 15.05
N LYS A 57 3.34 -12.29 15.48
CA LYS A 57 2.47 -13.25 14.79
C LYS A 57 1.03 -12.74 14.56
N ASN A 58 0.47 -12.00 15.52
CA ASN A 58 -0.88 -11.45 15.38
C ASN A 58 -1.00 -10.44 14.23
N MET A 59 0.04 -9.65 13.97
CA MET A 59 0.08 -8.74 12.84
C MET A 59 0.14 -9.52 11.52
N ALA A 60 0.97 -10.56 11.46
CA ALA A 60 1.08 -11.42 10.30
C ALA A 60 -0.25 -12.13 9.98
N ASN A 61 -0.91 -12.69 10.99
CA ASN A 61 -2.19 -13.38 10.81
C ASN A 61 -3.30 -12.44 10.30
N ARG A 62 -3.37 -11.20 10.81
CA ARG A 62 -4.33 -10.22 10.29
C ARG A 62 -4.07 -9.87 8.83
N TYR A 63 -2.82 -9.71 8.46
CA TYR A 63 -2.48 -9.46 7.05
C TYR A 63 -2.79 -10.65 6.15
N LEU A 64 -2.53 -11.88 6.60
CA LEU A 64 -2.92 -13.08 5.85
C LEU A 64 -4.43 -13.13 5.61
N ASN A 65 -5.24 -12.83 6.62
CA ASN A 65 -6.69 -12.74 6.45
C ASN A 65 -7.07 -11.64 5.45
N PHE A 66 -6.41 -10.47 5.51
CA PHE A 66 -6.61 -9.40 4.53
C PHE A 66 -6.33 -9.89 3.10
N ILE A 67 -5.24 -10.63 2.87
CA ILE A 67 -4.91 -11.19 1.56
C ILE A 67 -5.92 -12.26 1.13
N ILE A 68 -6.30 -13.16 2.03
CA ILE A 68 -7.30 -14.22 1.73
C ILE A 68 -8.62 -13.61 1.27
N ASP A 69 -9.06 -12.55 1.95
CA ASP A 69 -10.29 -11.83 1.59
C ASP A 69 -10.19 -11.07 0.24
N LEU A 70 -8.97 -10.82 -0.24
CA LEU A 70 -8.71 -10.17 -1.53
C LEU A 70 -8.58 -11.17 -2.67
N ILE A 71 -8.44 -12.47 -2.39
CA ILE A 71 -8.32 -13.49 -3.43
C ILE A 71 -9.61 -13.45 -4.27
N PRO A 72 -9.50 -13.10 -5.56
CA PRO A 72 -10.68 -12.94 -6.39
C PRO A 72 -11.30 -14.27 -6.75
N ASP A 73 -12.59 -14.26 -7.05
CA ASP A 73 -13.26 -15.36 -7.72
C ASP A 73 -12.62 -15.63 -9.10
N LYS A 74 -12.90 -16.79 -9.69
CA LYS A 74 -12.17 -17.44 -10.79
C LYS A 74 -11.73 -16.56 -11.97
N ASP A 75 -12.36 -15.43 -12.22
CA ASP A 75 -12.10 -14.57 -13.38
C ASP A 75 -11.44 -13.21 -13.07
N GLU A 76 -11.28 -12.85 -11.80
CA GLU A 76 -10.67 -11.58 -11.40
C GLU A 76 -9.17 -11.76 -11.07
N LYS A 77 -8.34 -10.82 -11.48
CA LYS A 77 -6.90 -10.83 -11.15
C LYS A 77 -6.64 -10.04 -9.88
N LEU A 78 -5.77 -10.57 -9.03
CA LEU A 78 -5.27 -9.84 -7.87
C LEU A 78 -4.57 -8.54 -8.34
N GLN A 79 -5.01 -7.39 -7.79
CA GLN A 79 -4.36 -6.11 -8.05
C GLN A 79 -3.05 -5.99 -7.28
N ILE A 80 -2.19 -5.08 -7.70
CA ILE A 80 -0.90 -4.84 -7.03
C ILE A 80 -1.05 -4.08 -5.73
N MET A 81 -2.15 -3.33 -5.57
CA MET A 81 -2.42 -2.49 -4.40
C MET A 81 -3.92 -2.33 -4.14
N TYR A 82 -4.24 -2.02 -2.89
CA TYR A 82 -5.61 -1.84 -2.39
C TYR A 82 -5.66 -0.73 -1.35
N GLY A 83 -6.85 -0.18 -1.12
CA GLY A 83 -7.10 0.66 0.04
C GLY A 83 -7.06 -0.12 1.36
N ILE A 84 -7.06 0.59 2.48
CA ILE A 84 -6.99 -0.02 3.83
C ILE A 84 -8.22 -0.85 4.20
N ASN A 85 -9.37 -0.60 3.57
CA ASN A 85 -10.59 -1.39 3.71
C ASN A 85 -10.87 -2.24 2.45
N LYS A 86 -9.82 -2.61 1.71
CA LYS A 86 -9.87 -3.45 0.49
C LYS A 86 -10.48 -2.74 -0.72
N GLU A 87 -10.50 -1.41 -0.73
CA GLU A 87 -10.94 -0.64 -1.90
C GLU A 87 -10.11 -1.03 -3.12
N LYS A 88 -10.79 -1.38 -4.22
CA LYS A 88 -10.17 -1.78 -5.49
C LYS A 88 -9.97 -0.59 -6.43
N THR A 89 -10.83 0.41 -6.37
CA THR A 89 -10.77 1.59 -7.24
C THR A 89 -10.09 2.73 -6.49
N LEU A 90 -8.89 3.08 -6.93
CA LEU A 90 -8.04 4.08 -6.29
C LEU A 90 -7.78 5.25 -7.25
N THR A 91 -8.85 5.83 -7.78
CA THR A 91 -8.79 6.89 -8.80
C THR A 91 -7.89 8.02 -8.36
N GLU A 92 -6.90 8.33 -9.17
CA GLU A 92 -5.97 9.43 -8.94
C GLU A 92 -6.55 10.74 -9.46
N TYR A 93 -6.45 11.78 -8.66
CA TYR A 93 -6.78 13.17 -9.05
C TYR A 93 -5.92 14.17 -8.28
N SER A 94 -5.77 15.37 -8.83
CA SER A 94 -4.98 16.44 -8.23
C SER A 94 -5.86 17.40 -7.44
N LEU A 95 -5.30 17.93 -6.36
CA LEU A 95 -5.88 18.98 -5.52
C LEU A 95 -5.21 20.32 -5.89
N ASP A 96 -5.69 20.98 -6.93
CA ASP A 96 -5.04 22.16 -7.54
C ASP A 96 -4.98 23.38 -6.60
N HIS A 97 -5.87 23.42 -5.60
CA HIS A 97 -5.92 24.48 -4.57
C HIS A 97 -4.80 24.37 -3.52
N LEU A 98 -4.06 23.26 -3.49
CA LEU A 98 -2.97 23.06 -2.55
C LEU A 98 -1.61 23.30 -3.23
N SER A 99 -0.72 23.99 -2.53
CA SER A 99 0.64 24.29 -3.02
C SER A 99 1.60 23.09 -2.96
N GLY A 100 1.28 22.10 -2.14
CA GLY A 100 2.19 20.97 -1.85
C GLY A 100 3.34 21.35 -0.92
N TYR A 101 4.11 20.33 -0.54
CA TYR A 101 5.28 20.51 0.31
C TYR A 101 6.34 21.35 -0.41
N GLN A 102 6.73 22.49 0.17
CA GLN A 102 7.66 23.45 -0.42
C GLN A 102 7.33 23.81 -1.89
N ASN A 103 6.04 24.06 -2.17
CA ASN A 103 5.50 24.36 -3.50
C ASN A 103 5.70 23.25 -4.55
N SER A 104 5.89 22.00 -4.13
CA SER A 104 6.03 20.85 -5.02
C SER A 104 4.65 20.33 -5.43
N LYS A 105 4.23 20.65 -6.64
CA LYS A 105 2.95 20.22 -7.25
C LYS A 105 3.18 19.04 -8.16
N PRO A 106 2.13 18.24 -8.43
CA PRO A 106 0.77 18.29 -7.88
C PRO A 106 0.64 17.66 -6.50
N VAL A 107 -0.39 18.05 -5.75
CA VAL A 107 -0.87 17.31 -4.58
C VAL A 107 -1.89 16.30 -5.08
N ARG A 108 -1.66 15.00 -4.86
CA ARG A 108 -2.50 13.91 -5.38
C ARG A 108 -3.29 13.21 -4.28
N VAL A 109 -4.47 12.74 -4.66
CA VAL A 109 -5.24 11.75 -3.92
C VAL A 109 -5.51 10.59 -4.86
N GLY A 110 -5.39 9.37 -4.35
CA GLY A 110 -5.45 8.18 -5.19
C GLY A 110 -4.11 7.88 -5.87
N ASN A 111 -4.04 6.73 -6.55
CA ASN A 111 -2.82 6.33 -7.24
C ASN A 111 -3.16 5.43 -8.44
N ALA A 112 -2.96 5.92 -9.64
CA ALA A 112 -3.30 5.25 -10.89
C ALA A 112 -2.51 3.94 -11.11
N ALA A 113 -1.45 3.69 -10.35
CA ALA A 113 -0.69 2.44 -10.39
C ALA A 113 -1.54 1.20 -10.05
N TYR A 114 -2.70 1.34 -9.41
CA TYR A 114 -3.60 0.21 -9.14
C TYR A 114 -4.04 -0.55 -10.41
N LYS A 115 -3.98 0.09 -11.58
CA LYS A 115 -4.29 -0.50 -12.88
C LYS A 115 -3.11 -1.26 -13.52
N GLN A 116 -1.91 -1.12 -12.97
CA GLN A 116 -0.71 -1.74 -13.52
C GLN A 116 -0.66 -3.25 -13.24
N LYS A 117 0.05 -3.97 -14.09
CA LYS A 117 0.45 -5.36 -13.83
C LYS A 117 1.92 -5.36 -13.39
N GLN A 118 2.17 -5.91 -12.22
CA GLN A 118 3.54 -6.13 -11.72
C GLN A 118 3.70 -7.62 -11.41
N ASN A 119 4.53 -8.33 -12.18
CA ASN A 119 4.67 -9.79 -12.09
C ASN A 119 5.28 -10.24 -10.76
N ASP A 120 6.07 -9.39 -10.12
CA ASP A 120 6.69 -9.63 -8.80
C ASP A 120 5.66 -9.68 -7.66
N SER A 121 4.51 -9.00 -7.78
CA SER A 121 3.46 -9.02 -6.76
C SER A 121 2.92 -10.42 -6.49
N LEU A 122 2.76 -11.26 -7.53
CA LEU A 122 2.33 -12.65 -7.40
C LEU A 122 3.39 -13.51 -6.70
N PHE A 123 4.67 -13.32 -7.03
CA PHE A 123 5.76 -14.08 -6.44
C PHE A 123 5.86 -13.89 -4.93
N PHE A 124 5.77 -12.65 -4.46
CA PHE A 124 5.84 -12.35 -3.03
C PHE A 124 4.58 -12.80 -2.26
N SER A 125 3.41 -12.76 -2.87
CA SER A 125 2.16 -13.26 -2.26
C SER A 125 2.19 -14.77 -2.03
N LEU A 126 2.73 -15.54 -2.98
CA LEU A 126 2.85 -17.00 -2.86
C LEU A 126 3.88 -17.45 -1.82
N GLN A 127 4.86 -16.62 -1.47
CA GLN A 127 5.86 -16.94 -0.44
C GLN A 127 5.35 -16.81 1.00
N ILE A 128 4.16 -16.26 1.20
CA ILE A 128 3.56 -16.03 2.53
C ILE A 128 2.50 -17.10 2.85
N LEU A 129 1.89 -17.68 1.83
CA LEU A 129 0.97 -18.80 1.93
C LEU A 129 1.74 -20.12 2.12
#